data_642b096fc2f3d32671c7aba88b9fc4d8
#
_entry.id   642b096fc2f3d32671c7aba88b9fc4d8
#
_cell.length_a   1.000
_cell.length_b   1.000
_cell.length_c   1.000
_cell.angle_alpha   90.00
_cell.angle_beta   90.00
_cell.angle_gamma   90.00
#
_symmetry.space_group_name_H-M   'P 1'
#
loop_
_entity.id
_entity.type
_entity.pdbx_description
1 polymer ?
#
loop_
_entity_poly.entity_id
_entity_poly.type
_entity_poly.pdbx_seq_one_letter_code
_entity_poly.pdbx_strand_id
1 'polypeptide(L)'
;LDRVALTYKPRAILIYEGDNDTWYKQSEEKIIAQFEAIVARVHEVLPETRVYALSVKPSVARVSVWPAAQQVSARMHAIAESDSLVYYIDVASPFLKSDGSVMTDIFVEDGLHLNDKGNAIWGRAIKAGLMEIEGQFE
;
A
#
# COMPACT_ATOMS: atom_id res chain seq x y z
N LEU A 1 8.75 13.98 1.39
CA LEU A 1 9.40 12.86 2.06
C LEU A 1 10.38 13.36 3.14
N ASP A 2 11.42 14.12 2.77
CA ASP A 2 12.51 14.54 3.66
C ASP A 2 12.03 15.21 4.95
N ARG A 3 11.14 16.22 4.83
CA ARG A 3 10.64 17.00 5.98
C ARG A 3 9.64 16.28 6.88
N VAL A 4 8.91 15.31 6.34
CA VAL A 4 7.77 14.69 7.05
C VAL A 4 8.06 13.25 7.49
N ALA A 5 9.11 12.63 7.00
CA ALA A 5 9.47 11.27 7.34
C ALA A 5 10.96 11.13 7.68
N LEU A 6 11.87 11.42 6.74
CA LEU A 6 13.30 11.12 6.91
C LEU A 6 13.97 11.89 8.07
N THR A 7 13.50 13.11 8.35
CA THR A 7 13.99 13.92 9.48
C THR A 7 13.83 13.22 10.85
N TYR A 8 12.85 12.31 10.97
CA TYR A 8 12.60 11.55 12.21
C TYR A 8 13.40 10.26 12.32
N LYS A 9 14.18 9.92 11.28
CA LYS A 9 14.99 8.70 11.21
C LYS A 9 14.21 7.44 11.59
N PRO A 10 13.05 7.17 10.95
CA PRO A 10 12.24 6.02 11.29
C PRO A 10 12.96 4.70 10.93
N ARG A 11 12.75 3.65 11.72
CA ARG A 11 13.24 2.30 11.40
C ARG A 11 12.43 1.62 10.30
N ALA A 12 11.20 2.09 10.09
CA ALA A 12 10.27 1.57 9.08
C ALA A 12 9.35 2.67 8.55
N ILE A 13 9.02 2.63 7.26
CA ILE A 13 8.10 3.55 6.58
C ILE A 13 7.05 2.73 5.84
N LEU A 14 5.76 3.02 6.09
CA LEU A 14 4.66 2.47 5.31
C LEU A 14 4.26 3.45 4.23
N ILE A 15 4.10 2.95 3.00
CA ILE A 15 3.69 3.73 1.83
C ILE A 15 2.37 3.17 1.31
N TYR A 16 1.38 4.04 1.24
CA TYR A 16 0.10 3.78 0.57
C TYR A 16 -0.05 4.75 -0.59
N GLU A 17 0.17 4.27 -1.79
CA GLU A 17 0.17 5.02 -3.05
C GLU A 17 -0.60 4.27 -4.14
N GLY A 18 -0.97 4.97 -5.22
CA GLY A 18 -1.58 4.37 -6.41
C GLY A 18 -3.10 4.45 -6.48
N ASP A 19 -3.84 4.64 -5.38
CA ASP A 19 -5.30 4.73 -5.38
C ASP A 19 -5.79 5.97 -6.14
N ASN A 20 -5.26 7.16 -5.80
CA ASN A 20 -5.60 8.38 -6.53
C ASN A 20 -4.97 8.41 -7.93
N ASP A 21 -3.75 7.91 -8.06
CA ASP A 21 -3.02 7.92 -9.32
C ASP A 21 -3.74 7.11 -10.40
N THR A 22 -4.19 5.90 -10.07
CA THR A 22 -4.99 5.07 -10.98
C THR A 22 -6.34 5.71 -11.32
N TRP A 23 -6.99 6.34 -10.34
CA TRP A 23 -8.22 7.08 -10.59
C TRP A 23 -8.02 8.25 -11.56
N TYR A 24 -6.92 9.01 -11.41
CA TYR A 24 -6.54 10.07 -12.33
C TYR A 24 -5.85 9.57 -13.61
N LYS A 25 -5.89 8.26 -13.86
CA LYS A 25 -5.37 7.61 -15.08
C LYS A 25 -3.88 7.89 -15.32
N GLN A 26 -3.10 8.01 -14.26
CA GLN A 26 -1.65 7.97 -14.40
C GLN A 26 -1.23 6.59 -14.87
N SER A 27 -0.19 6.51 -15.71
CA SER A 27 0.29 5.21 -16.19
C SER A 27 0.95 4.43 -15.05
N GLU A 28 0.88 3.10 -15.14
CA GLU A 28 1.52 2.18 -14.20
C GLU A 28 3.02 2.50 -14.07
N GLU A 29 3.70 2.71 -15.20
CA GLU A 29 5.14 3.01 -15.23
C GLU A 29 5.48 4.25 -14.42
N LYS A 30 4.63 5.30 -14.52
CA LYS A 30 4.83 6.54 -13.76
C LYS A 30 4.64 6.33 -12.26
N ILE A 31 3.62 5.60 -11.87
CA ILE A 31 3.33 5.31 -10.45
C ILE A 31 4.50 4.50 -9.86
N ILE A 32 4.95 3.47 -10.58
CA ILE A 32 6.04 2.62 -10.13
C ILE A 32 7.37 3.40 -10.07
N ALA A 33 7.67 4.21 -11.08
CA ALA A 33 8.88 5.05 -11.04
C ALA A 33 8.88 6.04 -9.85
N GLN A 34 7.72 6.56 -9.45
CA GLN A 34 7.60 7.39 -8.25
C GLN A 34 7.84 6.58 -6.97
N PHE A 35 7.29 5.37 -6.88
CA PHE A 35 7.52 4.47 -5.75
C PHE A 35 9.01 4.10 -5.63
N GLU A 36 9.65 3.69 -6.72
CA GLU A 36 11.09 3.38 -6.77
C GLU A 36 11.95 4.59 -6.36
N ALA A 37 11.58 5.79 -6.81
CA ALA A 37 12.29 7.03 -6.42
C ALA A 37 12.16 7.32 -4.91
N ILE A 38 11.00 7.02 -4.30
CA ILE A 38 10.81 7.14 -2.86
C ILE A 38 11.69 6.13 -2.12
N VAL A 39 11.70 4.86 -2.53
CA VAL A 39 12.55 3.81 -1.96
C VAL A 39 14.02 4.19 -2.03
N ALA A 40 14.48 4.57 -3.24
CA ALA A 40 15.87 5.00 -3.45
C ALA A 40 16.25 6.18 -2.53
N ARG A 41 15.37 7.18 -2.39
CA ARG A 41 15.62 8.33 -1.50
C ARG A 41 15.64 7.94 -0.03
N VAL A 42 14.78 7.01 0.40
CA VAL A 42 14.81 6.47 1.76
C VAL A 42 16.16 5.84 2.04
N HIS A 43 16.61 4.92 1.19
CA HIS A 43 17.85 4.16 1.39
C HIS A 43 19.11 5.01 1.21
N GLU A 44 19.06 6.08 0.40
CA GLU A 44 20.16 7.06 0.30
C GLU A 44 20.43 7.75 1.65
N VAL A 45 19.38 8.09 2.39
CA VAL A 45 19.46 8.85 3.65
C VAL A 45 19.49 7.94 4.88
N LEU A 46 18.74 6.86 4.82
CA LEU A 46 18.52 5.90 5.91
C LEU A 46 18.67 4.46 5.35
N PRO A 47 19.91 3.99 5.14
CA PRO A 47 20.17 2.76 4.38
C PRO A 47 19.65 1.46 5.02
N GLU A 48 19.25 1.49 6.30
CA GLU A 48 18.71 0.32 7.01
C GLU A 48 17.20 0.43 7.26
N THR A 49 16.54 1.51 6.80
CA THR A 49 15.10 1.70 7.01
C THR A 49 14.30 0.75 6.12
N ARG A 50 13.43 -0.04 6.72
CA ARG A 50 12.51 -0.92 6.01
C ARG A 50 11.36 -0.11 5.39
N VAL A 51 11.03 -0.43 4.15
CA VAL A 51 9.93 0.21 3.41
C VAL A 51 8.82 -0.82 3.18
N TYR A 52 7.61 -0.49 3.58
CA TYR A 52 6.43 -1.34 3.42
C TYR A 52 5.50 -0.73 2.38
N ALA A 53 5.36 -1.39 1.23
CA ALA A 53 4.37 -1.06 0.20
C ALA A 53 3.03 -1.70 0.57
N LEU A 54 1.99 -0.90 0.75
CA LEU A 54 0.64 -1.42 0.92
C LEU A 54 -0.01 -1.57 -0.46
N SER A 55 -0.69 -2.69 -0.70
CA SER A 55 -1.48 -2.84 -1.92
C SER A 55 -2.54 -1.75 -2.02
N VAL A 56 -2.89 -1.35 -3.24
CA VAL A 56 -4.01 -0.44 -3.47
C VAL A 56 -5.31 -1.14 -3.07
N LYS A 57 -6.09 -0.55 -2.16
CA LYS A 57 -7.37 -1.12 -1.75
C LYS A 57 -8.44 -0.97 -2.85
N PRO A 58 -9.30 -1.98 -3.06
CA PRO A 58 -10.47 -1.81 -3.91
C PRO A 58 -11.49 -0.88 -3.24
N SER A 59 -12.33 -0.24 -4.05
CA SER A 59 -13.49 0.51 -3.57
C SER A 59 -14.65 0.44 -4.57
N VAL A 60 -15.87 0.62 -4.08
CA VAL A 60 -17.08 0.64 -4.93
C VAL A 60 -16.99 1.80 -5.93
N ALA A 61 -16.57 2.98 -5.47
CA ALA A 61 -16.47 4.17 -6.30
C ALA A 61 -15.43 4.06 -7.42
N ARG A 62 -14.43 3.19 -7.27
CA ARG A 62 -13.29 3.06 -8.20
C ARG A 62 -13.18 1.68 -8.83
N VAL A 63 -14.26 0.91 -8.84
CA VAL A 63 -14.27 -0.44 -9.43
C VAL A 63 -13.84 -0.46 -10.90
N SER A 64 -14.10 0.61 -11.64
CA SER A 64 -13.71 0.74 -13.06
C SER A 64 -12.20 0.80 -13.29
N VAL A 65 -11.42 1.24 -12.30
CA VAL A 65 -9.95 1.30 -12.37
C VAL A 65 -9.28 0.22 -11.50
N TRP A 66 -10.07 -0.66 -10.89
CA TRP A 66 -9.55 -1.73 -10.06
C TRP A 66 -8.53 -2.64 -10.77
N PRO A 67 -8.71 -3.05 -12.05
CA PRO A 67 -7.68 -3.82 -12.75
C PRO A 67 -6.33 -3.10 -12.83
N ALA A 68 -6.31 -1.79 -13.07
CA ALA A 68 -5.08 -1.01 -13.10
C ALA A 68 -4.42 -0.92 -11.71
N ALA A 69 -5.23 -0.74 -10.66
CA ALA A 69 -4.76 -0.74 -9.27
C ALA A 69 -4.13 -2.09 -8.86
N GLN A 70 -4.69 -3.21 -9.35
CA GLN A 70 -4.12 -4.54 -9.14
C GLN A 70 -2.75 -4.69 -9.84
N GLN A 71 -2.59 -4.15 -11.05
CA GLN A 71 -1.30 -4.16 -11.76
C GLN A 71 -0.23 -3.36 -11.01
N VAL A 72 -0.57 -2.16 -10.54
CA VAL A 72 0.33 -1.35 -9.68
C VAL A 72 0.74 -2.13 -8.44
N SER A 73 -0.22 -2.75 -7.73
CA SER A 73 0.05 -3.56 -6.54
C SER A 73 0.97 -4.75 -6.84
N ALA A 74 0.75 -5.45 -7.96
CA ALA A 74 1.60 -6.56 -8.39
C ALA A 74 3.04 -6.11 -8.68
N ARG A 75 3.23 -4.93 -9.28
CA ARG A 75 4.56 -4.35 -9.53
C ARG A 75 5.27 -3.96 -8.23
N MET A 76 4.55 -3.36 -7.27
CA MET A 76 5.10 -3.07 -5.94
C MET A 76 5.51 -4.36 -5.21
N HIS A 77 4.72 -5.43 -5.34
CA HIS A 77 5.08 -6.75 -4.79
C HIS A 77 6.36 -7.31 -5.42
N ALA A 78 6.48 -7.25 -6.75
CA ALA A 78 7.70 -7.70 -7.44
C ALA A 78 8.95 -6.91 -7.02
N ILE A 79 8.83 -5.61 -6.73
CA ILE A 79 9.92 -4.81 -6.17
C ILE A 79 10.31 -5.34 -4.77
N ALA A 80 9.32 -5.62 -3.92
CA ALA A 80 9.57 -6.19 -2.60
C ALA A 80 10.26 -7.56 -2.65
N GLU A 81 9.97 -8.38 -3.66
CA GLU A 81 10.66 -9.67 -3.87
C GLU A 81 12.13 -9.51 -4.30
N SER A 82 12.49 -8.36 -4.87
CA SER A 82 13.84 -8.08 -5.38
C SER A 82 14.73 -7.24 -4.46
N ASP A 83 14.15 -6.63 -3.41
CA ASP A 83 14.87 -5.76 -2.47
C ASP A 83 14.61 -6.23 -1.02
N SER A 84 15.67 -6.62 -0.32
CA SER A 84 15.59 -7.18 1.04
C SER A 84 15.11 -6.20 2.13
N LEU A 85 15.04 -4.92 1.82
CA LEU A 85 14.53 -3.86 2.72
C LEU A 85 13.16 -3.32 2.30
N VAL A 86 12.59 -3.87 1.24
CA VAL A 86 11.23 -3.54 0.79
C VAL A 86 10.31 -4.74 1.05
N TYR A 87 9.19 -4.49 1.67
CA TYR A 87 8.18 -5.49 2.03
C TYR A 87 6.84 -5.11 1.44
N TYR A 88 6.02 -6.10 1.14
CA TYR A 88 4.67 -5.88 0.63
C TYR A 88 3.63 -6.37 1.63
N ILE A 89 2.61 -5.56 1.87
CA ILE A 89 1.47 -5.93 2.72
C ILE A 89 0.19 -5.91 1.88
N ASP A 90 -0.44 -7.05 1.73
CA ASP A 90 -1.74 -7.15 1.08
C ASP A 90 -2.85 -6.64 2.01
N VAL A 91 -3.31 -5.43 1.75
CA VAL A 91 -4.46 -4.83 2.41
C VAL A 91 -5.72 -4.87 1.53
N ALA A 92 -5.62 -5.37 0.29
CA ALA A 92 -6.71 -5.41 -0.68
C ALA A 92 -7.58 -6.67 -0.54
N SER A 93 -6.97 -7.86 -0.46
CA SER A 93 -7.69 -9.14 -0.38
C SER A 93 -8.72 -9.18 0.75
N PRO A 94 -8.47 -8.63 1.96
CA PRO A 94 -9.48 -8.59 3.02
C PRO A 94 -10.75 -7.79 2.72
N PHE A 95 -10.75 -6.98 1.65
CA PHE A 95 -11.90 -6.19 1.20
C PHE A 95 -12.72 -6.87 0.11
N LEU A 96 -12.28 -8.04 -0.35
CA LEU A 96 -12.96 -8.80 -1.38
C LEU A 96 -13.83 -9.91 -0.77
N LYS A 97 -14.95 -10.18 -1.39
CA LYS A 97 -15.78 -11.36 -1.12
C LYS A 97 -15.16 -12.59 -1.77
N SER A 98 -15.70 -13.76 -1.46
CA SER A 98 -15.24 -15.04 -2.04
C SER A 98 -15.40 -15.13 -3.57
N ASP A 99 -16.29 -14.33 -4.16
CA ASP A 99 -16.48 -14.22 -5.60
C ASP A 99 -15.56 -13.17 -6.27
N GLY A 100 -14.66 -12.54 -5.50
CA GLY A 100 -13.75 -11.50 -5.94
C GLY A 100 -14.37 -10.11 -6.04
N SER A 101 -15.66 -9.95 -5.75
CA SER A 101 -16.31 -8.63 -5.74
C SER A 101 -15.95 -7.84 -4.48
N VAL A 102 -15.98 -6.52 -4.60
CA VAL A 102 -15.70 -5.62 -3.47
C VAL A 102 -16.82 -5.68 -2.44
N MET A 103 -16.48 -5.79 -1.16
CA MET A 103 -17.46 -5.62 -0.07
C MET A 103 -18.05 -4.22 -0.12
N THR A 104 -19.36 -4.09 0.07
CA THR A 104 -20.06 -2.80 -0.05
C THR A 104 -20.36 -2.14 1.29
N ASP A 105 -20.36 -2.90 2.37
CA ASP A 105 -20.74 -2.48 3.73
C ASP A 105 -19.56 -1.98 4.59
N ILE A 106 -18.41 -1.74 3.97
CA ILE A 106 -17.16 -1.30 4.61
C ILE A 106 -16.79 0.15 4.28
N PHE A 107 -17.63 0.84 3.51
CA PHE A 107 -17.43 2.23 3.10
C PHE A 107 -18.48 3.16 3.71
N VAL A 108 -18.18 4.44 3.77
CA VAL A 108 -19.17 5.50 3.97
C VAL A 108 -19.96 5.71 2.67
N GLU A 109 -20.89 6.68 2.65
CA GLU A 109 -21.82 6.91 1.54
C GLU A 109 -21.14 7.13 0.17
N ASP A 110 -19.89 7.63 0.16
CA ASP A 110 -19.17 7.89 -1.09
C ASP A 110 -18.62 6.62 -1.77
N GLY A 111 -18.69 5.47 -1.11
CA GLY A 111 -18.20 4.20 -1.63
C GLY A 111 -16.67 4.13 -1.80
N LEU A 112 -15.93 5.09 -1.24
CA LEU A 112 -14.47 5.23 -1.34
C LEU A 112 -13.77 5.19 0.03
N HIS A 113 -14.19 6.07 0.94
CA HIS A 113 -13.61 6.15 2.27
C HIS A 113 -14.19 5.06 3.17
N LEU A 114 -13.32 4.49 4.00
CA LEU A 114 -13.70 3.39 4.88
C LEU A 114 -14.55 3.90 6.05
N ASN A 115 -15.58 3.14 6.40
CA ASN A 115 -16.29 3.28 7.69
C ASN A 115 -15.52 2.52 8.80
N ASP A 116 -16.06 2.49 10.01
CA ASP A 116 -15.40 1.83 11.16
C ASP A 116 -15.11 0.35 10.92
N LYS A 117 -16.01 -0.37 10.23
CA LYS A 117 -15.81 -1.77 9.86
C LYS A 117 -14.64 -1.92 8.89
N GLY A 118 -14.59 -1.09 7.84
CA GLY A 118 -13.52 -1.08 6.87
C GLY A 118 -12.17 -0.71 7.49
N ASN A 119 -12.16 0.32 8.34
CA ASN A 119 -10.96 0.72 9.09
C ASN A 119 -10.44 -0.39 10.02
N ALA A 120 -11.34 -1.12 10.68
CA ALA A 120 -10.96 -2.26 11.51
C ALA A 120 -10.33 -3.40 10.69
N ILE A 121 -10.84 -3.68 9.50
CA ILE A 121 -10.26 -4.68 8.58
C ILE A 121 -8.87 -4.22 8.13
N TRP A 122 -8.75 -2.99 7.66
CA TRP A 122 -7.48 -2.42 7.21
C TRP A 122 -6.42 -2.44 8.31
N GLY A 123 -6.77 -1.95 9.49
CA GLY A 123 -5.85 -1.92 10.62
C GLY A 123 -5.35 -3.32 11.03
N ARG A 124 -6.22 -4.35 10.97
CA ARG A 124 -5.80 -5.74 11.22
C ARG A 124 -4.82 -6.26 10.15
N ALA A 125 -5.09 -5.98 8.87
CA ALA A 125 -4.22 -6.42 7.78
C ALA A 125 -2.83 -5.78 7.88
N ILE A 126 -2.77 -4.46 8.11
CA ILE A 126 -1.51 -3.74 8.30
C ILE A 126 -0.76 -4.28 9.52
N LYS A 127 -1.46 -4.41 10.66
CA LYS A 127 -0.83 -4.91 11.89
C LYS A 127 -0.26 -6.33 11.70
N ALA A 128 -1.00 -7.22 11.06
CA ALA A 128 -0.55 -8.58 10.81
C ALA A 128 0.71 -8.61 9.93
N GLY A 129 0.70 -7.88 8.79
CA GLY A 129 1.85 -7.81 7.90
C GLY A 129 3.07 -7.14 8.54
N LEU A 130 2.87 -6.11 9.36
CA LEU A 130 3.98 -5.49 10.11
C LEU A 130 4.58 -6.43 11.15
N MET A 131 3.74 -7.10 11.95
CA MET A 131 4.22 -7.97 13.03
C MET A 131 4.95 -9.22 12.52
N GLU A 132 4.63 -9.68 11.32
CA GLU A 132 5.35 -10.78 10.67
C GLU A 132 6.84 -10.44 10.47
N ILE A 133 7.14 -9.19 10.17
CA ILE A 133 8.50 -8.71 9.89
C ILE A 133 9.10 -8.00 11.12
N GLU A 134 8.42 -6.97 11.63
CA GLU A 134 8.96 -6.15 12.74
C GLU A 134 9.12 -6.92 14.05
N GLY A 135 8.28 -7.94 14.30
CA GLY A 135 8.42 -8.82 15.46
C GLY A 135 9.75 -9.58 15.53
N GLN A 136 10.49 -9.65 14.41
CA GLN A 136 11.82 -10.25 14.37
C GLN A 136 12.93 -9.32 14.87
N PHE A 137 12.63 -8.01 15.06
CA PHE A 137 13.56 -6.96 15.44
C PHE A 137 13.27 -6.37 16.83
N GLU A 138 12.42 -7.03 17.63
CA GLU A 138 12.13 -6.67 19.03
C GLU A 138 13.02 -7.38 20.05
#